data_26303a86be3328a23b5f77daa999b8ba
#
_entry.id   26303a86be3328a23b5f77daa999b8ba
#
_cell.length_a   1.000
_cell.length_b   1.000
_cell.length_c   1.000
_cell.angle_alpha   90.00
_cell.angle_beta   90.00
_cell.angle_gamma   90.00
#
_symmetry.space_group_name_H-M   'P 1'
#
loop_
_entity.id
_entity.type
_entity.pdbx_description
1 polymer ?
#
loop_
_entity_poly.entity_id
_entity_poly.type
_entity_poly.pdbx_seq_one_letter_code
_entity_poly.pdbx_strand_id
1 'polypeptide(L)'
;MFISVMFNVEFLKFGIVGLSGVGIDFFVTWLFKEKIGINKYIANAAGFSLAVINNFLLNRYWTFEANNEAITNQFFKFLIIAVAGLAINSLLLFLIVKFTKINFYITKLLVIGIVFFWNFYLNYFFTFH
;
A
#
# COMPACT_ATOMS: atom_id res chain seq x y z
N MET A 1 14.43 -14.49 15.01
CA MET A 1 13.06 -13.96 15.11
C MET A 1 12.78 -12.86 14.12
N PHE A 2 13.61 -11.81 14.05
CA PHE A 2 13.40 -10.72 13.09
C PHE A 2 13.44 -11.21 11.64
N ILE A 3 14.41 -12.08 11.30
CA ILE A 3 14.52 -12.63 9.96
C ILE A 3 13.31 -13.48 9.59
N SER A 4 12.75 -14.24 10.54
CA SER A 4 11.57 -15.07 10.28
C SER A 4 10.31 -14.24 10.03
N VAL A 5 10.19 -13.07 10.66
CA VAL A 5 9.11 -12.14 10.35
C VAL A 5 9.33 -11.49 8.98
N MET A 6 10.59 -11.15 8.66
CA MET A 6 10.95 -10.42 7.46
C MET A 6 10.71 -11.24 6.18
N PHE A 7 10.96 -12.56 6.21
CA PHE A 7 10.95 -13.40 5.02
C PHE A 7 10.00 -14.59 5.11
N ASN A 8 8.97 -14.51 5.95
CA ASN A 8 7.99 -15.60 6.06
C ASN A 8 6.97 -15.56 4.90
N VAL A 9 6.06 -16.54 4.91
CA VAL A 9 5.01 -16.65 3.88
C VAL A 9 4.09 -15.43 3.89
N GLU A 10 3.81 -14.87 5.08
CA GLU A 10 2.99 -13.67 5.19
C GLU A 10 3.62 -12.48 4.46
N PHE A 11 4.95 -12.35 4.52
CA PHE A 11 5.66 -11.30 3.78
C PHE A 11 5.45 -11.44 2.27
N LEU A 12 5.60 -12.67 1.74
CA LEU A 12 5.39 -12.92 0.31
C LEU A 12 3.95 -12.66 -0.11
N LYS A 13 2.98 -13.12 0.68
CA LYS A 13 1.56 -12.90 0.41
C LYS A 13 1.23 -11.41 0.43
N PHE A 14 1.77 -10.68 1.40
CA PHE A 14 1.56 -9.23 1.48
C PHE A 14 2.08 -8.52 0.23
N GLY A 15 3.24 -8.95 -0.27
CA GLY A 15 3.81 -8.42 -1.51
C GLY A 15 2.92 -8.68 -2.72
N ILE A 16 2.39 -9.90 -2.84
CA ILE A 16 1.49 -10.27 -3.94
C ILE A 16 0.21 -9.44 -3.87
N VAL A 17 -0.37 -9.29 -2.68
CA VAL A 17 -1.56 -8.45 -2.49
C VAL A 17 -1.27 -7.01 -2.88
N GLY A 18 -0.11 -6.48 -2.48
CA GLY A 18 0.30 -5.13 -2.86
C GLY A 18 0.39 -4.93 -4.36
N LEU A 19 0.96 -5.91 -5.09
CA LEU A 19 1.03 -5.86 -6.55
C LEU A 19 -0.37 -5.87 -7.17
N SER A 20 -1.30 -6.67 -6.64
CA SER A 20 -2.68 -6.68 -7.13
C SER A 20 -3.34 -5.32 -6.91
N GLY A 21 -3.08 -4.68 -5.78
CA GLY A 21 -3.58 -3.35 -5.48
C GLY A 21 -3.07 -2.30 -6.45
N VAL A 22 -1.77 -2.36 -6.79
CA VAL A 22 -1.20 -1.46 -7.79
C VAL A 22 -1.91 -1.61 -9.13
N GLY A 23 -2.17 -2.85 -9.54
CA GLY A 23 -2.92 -3.11 -10.78
C GLY A 23 -4.32 -2.52 -10.75
N ILE A 24 -5.04 -2.68 -9.64
CA ILE A 24 -6.38 -2.10 -9.46
C ILE A 24 -6.32 -0.59 -9.52
N ASP A 25 -5.36 0.03 -8.80
CA ASP A 25 -5.21 1.48 -8.77
C ASP A 25 -5.01 2.04 -10.18
N PHE A 26 -4.04 1.50 -10.92
CA PHE A 26 -3.78 1.96 -12.29
C PHE A 26 -4.95 1.72 -13.21
N PHE A 27 -5.58 0.56 -13.13
CA PHE A 27 -6.72 0.24 -14.01
C PHE A 27 -7.91 1.16 -13.75
N VAL A 28 -8.27 1.36 -12.49
CA VAL A 28 -9.42 2.20 -12.12
C VAL A 28 -9.13 3.66 -12.46
N THR A 29 -7.93 4.14 -12.16
CA THR A 29 -7.53 5.51 -12.49
C THR A 29 -7.60 5.74 -13.99
N TRP A 30 -7.06 4.82 -14.79
CA TRP A 30 -7.10 4.90 -16.24
C TRP A 30 -8.54 4.88 -16.77
N LEU A 31 -9.35 3.94 -16.27
CA LEU A 31 -10.72 3.77 -16.70
C LEU A 31 -11.54 5.05 -16.46
N PHE A 32 -11.45 5.59 -15.25
CA PHE A 32 -12.23 6.77 -14.89
C PHE A 32 -11.74 8.01 -15.61
N LYS A 33 -10.43 8.18 -15.73
CA LYS A 33 -9.84 9.35 -16.38
C LYS A 33 -10.01 9.32 -17.90
N GLU A 34 -9.63 8.21 -18.55
CA GLU A 34 -9.55 8.16 -20.01
C GLU A 34 -10.85 7.71 -20.68
N LYS A 35 -11.60 6.79 -20.07
CA LYS A 35 -12.81 6.24 -20.67
C LYS A 35 -14.08 6.94 -20.22
N ILE A 36 -14.16 7.32 -18.94
CA ILE A 36 -15.34 8.00 -18.39
C ILE A 36 -15.18 9.52 -18.45
N GLY A 37 -13.93 10.01 -18.48
CA GLY A 37 -13.65 11.43 -18.60
C GLY A 37 -13.71 12.19 -17.27
N ILE A 38 -13.54 11.50 -16.16
CA ILE A 38 -13.55 12.11 -14.82
C ILE A 38 -12.21 12.80 -14.58
N ASN A 39 -12.23 13.86 -13.75
CA ASN A 39 -11.03 14.58 -13.34
C ASN A 39 -9.96 13.62 -12.84
N LYS A 40 -8.70 13.86 -13.22
CA LYS A 40 -7.58 12.95 -12.91
C LYS A 40 -7.37 12.75 -11.41
N TYR A 41 -7.63 13.76 -10.59
CA TYR A 41 -7.44 13.64 -9.15
C TYR A 41 -8.53 12.79 -8.51
N ILE A 42 -9.77 12.93 -8.98
CA ILE A 42 -10.89 12.11 -8.55
C ILE A 42 -10.70 10.67 -9.01
N ALA A 43 -10.26 10.48 -10.25
CA ALA A 43 -9.96 9.16 -10.79
C ALA A 43 -8.86 8.46 -9.96
N ASN A 44 -7.80 9.20 -9.62
CA ASN A 44 -6.71 8.67 -8.79
C ASN A 44 -7.20 8.31 -7.38
N ALA A 45 -8.05 9.13 -6.78
CA ALA A 45 -8.62 8.85 -5.47
C ALA A 45 -9.49 7.60 -5.49
N ALA A 46 -10.27 7.39 -6.56
CA ALA A 46 -11.07 6.18 -6.73
C ALA A 46 -10.19 4.95 -6.85
N GLY A 47 -9.13 5.02 -7.66
CA GLY A 47 -8.17 3.92 -7.81
C GLY A 47 -7.50 3.56 -6.51
N PHE A 48 -7.00 4.56 -5.80
CA PHE A 48 -6.38 4.37 -4.48
C PHE A 48 -7.36 3.73 -3.49
N SER A 49 -8.59 4.23 -3.44
CA SER A 49 -9.60 3.73 -2.50
C SER A 49 -9.93 2.27 -2.75
N LEU A 50 -10.12 1.88 -4.01
CA LEU A 50 -10.41 0.49 -4.35
C LEU A 50 -9.20 -0.41 -4.09
N ALA A 51 -7.98 0.08 -4.34
CA ALA A 51 -6.76 -0.65 -4.02
C ALA A 51 -6.63 -0.90 -2.51
N VAL A 52 -6.93 0.11 -1.68
CA VAL A 52 -6.88 -0.02 -0.22
C VAL A 52 -7.89 -1.07 0.25
N ILE A 53 -9.12 -1.04 -0.27
CA ILE A 53 -10.15 -2.02 0.10
C ILE A 53 -9.71 -3.43 -0.30
N ASN A 54 -9.22 -3.59 -1.53
CA ASN A 54 -8.71 -4.88 -2.01
C ASN A 54 -7.58 -5.40 -1.10
N ASN A 55 -6.60 -4.54 -0.82
CA ASN A 55 -5.44 -4.92 -0.02
C ASN A 55 -5.85 -5.29 1.41
N PHE A 56 -6.79 -4.54 2.00
CA PHE A 56 -7.29 -4.85 3.33
C PHE A 56 -7.95 -6.21 3.39
N LEU A 57 -8.90 -6.47 2.47
CA LEU A 57 -9.66 -7.71 2.50
C LEU A 57 -8.77 -8.93 2.25
N LEU A 58 -7.87 -8.85 1.27
CA LEU A 58 -6.96 -9.94 0.97
C LEU A 58 -5.97 -10.18 2.10
N ASN A 59 -5.47 -9.12 2.73
CA ASN A 59 -4.55 -9.29 3.86
C ASN A 59 -5.27 -9.87 5.07
N ARG A 60 -6.50 -9.44 5.35
CA ARG A 60 -7.26 -9.97 6.47
C ARG A 60 -7.55 -11.46 6.31
N TYR A 61 -8.01 -11.88 5.15
CA TYR A 61 -8.52 -13.24 4.96
C TYR A 61 -7.51 -14.21 4.39
N TRP A 62 -6.52 -13.74 3.66
CA TRP A 62 -5.53 -14.60 3.02
C TRP A 62 -4.14 -14.48 3.63
N THR A 63 -3.60 -13.27 3.71
CA THR A 63 -2.21 -13.07 4.16
C THR A 63 -2.05 -13.42 5.63
N PHE A 64 -2.85 -12.82 6.49
CA PHE A 64 -2.71 -12.94 7.95
C PHE A 64 -3.76 -13.83 8.58
N GLU A 65 -4.81 -14.17 7.88
CA GLU A 65 -5.93 -14.98 8.39
C GLU A 65 -6.42 -14.47 9.75
N ALA A 66 -6.51 -13.15 9.88
CA ALA A 66 -6.71 -12.46 11.15
C ALA A 66 -8.15 -11.95 11.28
N ASN A 67 -9.10 -12.85 11.43
CA ASN A 67 -10.51 -12.51 11.57
C ASN A 67 -11.02 -12.62 13.00
N ASN A 68 -10.11 -12.54 13.97
CA ASN A 68 -10.41 -12.60 15.40
C ASN A 68 -10.79 -11.24 16.00
N GLU A 69 -10.66 -10.17 15.25
CA GLU A 69 -11.02 -8.82 15.67
C GLU A 69 -12.11 -8.29 14.72
N ALA A 70 -12.89 -7.31 15.20
CA ALA A 70 -13.93 -6.69 14.37
C ALA A 70 -13.32 -6.09 13.10
N ILE A 71 -13.99 -6.36 11.97
CA ILE A 71 -13.50 -5.90 10.66
C ILE A 71 -13.36 -4.39 10.61
N THR A 72 -14.27 -3.65 11.26
CA THR A 72 -14.24 -2.21 11.29
C THR A 72 -12.98 -1.67 11.96
N ASN A 73 -12.61 -2.24 13.13
CA ASN A 73 -11.40 -1.82 13.84
C ASN A 73 -10.15 -2.10 13.02
N GLN A 74 -10.07 -3.27 12.41
CA GLN A 74 -8.93 -3.64 11.58
C GLN A 74 -8.84 -2.74 10.35
N PHE A 75 -9.97 -2.42 9.73
CA PHE A 75 -9.99 -1.57 8.55
C PHE A 75 -9.45 -0.17 8.87
N PHE A 76 -9.88 0.42 9.99
CA PHE A 76 -9.39 1.75 10.38
C PHE A 76 -7.90 1.74 10.69
N LYS A 77 -7.40 0.72 11.37
CA LYS A 77 -5.96 0.58 11.60
C LYS A 77 -5.19 0.48 10.28
N PHE A 78 -5.68 -0.35 9.37
CA PHE A 78 -5.07 -0.53 8.05
C PHE A 78 -5.07 0.77 7.27
N LEU A 79 -6.19 1.49 7.27
CA LEU A 79 -6.32 2.75 6.55
C LEU A 79 -5.37 3.82 7.09
N ILE A 80 -5.26 3.95 8.41
CA ILE A 80 -4.34 4.91 9.03
C ILE A 80 -2.90 4.61 8.61
N ILE A 81 -2.50 3.35 8.65
CA ILE A 81 -1.15 2.94 8.24
C ILE A 81 -0.93 3.23 6.76
N ALA A 82 -1.92 2.96 5.92
CA ALA A 82 -1.82 3.21 4.48
C ALA A 82 -1.68 4.70 4.17
N VAL A 83 -2.47 5.55 4.83
CA VAL A 83 -2.41 7.01 4.64
C VAL A 83 -1.07 7.55 5.13
N ALA A 84 -0.60 7.08 6.29
CA ALA A 84 0.71 7.47 6.80
C ALA A 84 1.82 7.03 5.85
N GLY A 85 1.71 5.82 5.28
CA GLY A 85 2.65 5.32 4.30
C GLY A 85 2.68 6.18 3.02
N LEU A 86 1.52 6.62 2.57
CA LEU A 86 1.43 7.53 1.43
C LEU A 86 2.10 8.88 1.72
N ALA A 87 1.91 9.42 2.92
CA ALA A 87 2.57 10.65 3.33
C ALA A 87 4.09 10.47 3.38
N ILE A 88 4.57 9.36 3.93
CA ILE A 88 6.01 9.04 3.99
C ILE A 88 6.56 8.90 2.56
N ASN A 89 5.84 8.21 1.68
CA ASN A 89 6.22 8.04 0.28
C ASN A 89 6.41 9.40 -0.39
N SER A 90 5.42 10.27 -0.27
CA SER A 90 5.45 11.60 -0.89
C SER A 90 6.58 12.45 -0.35
N LEU A 91 6.79 12.44 0.97
CA LEU A 91 7.85 13.20 1.61
C LEU A 91 9.24 12.70 1.20
N LEU A 92 9.47 11.38 1.25
CA LEU A 92 10.76 10.80 0.89
C LEU A 92 11.08 11.05 -0.58
N LEU A 93 10.10 10.88 -1.45
CA LEU A 93 10.29 11.13 -2.88
C LEU A 93 10.70 12.57 -3.12
N PHE A 94 9.98 13.52 -2.51
CA PHE A 94 10.28 14.94 -2.63
C PHE A 94 11.70 15.26 -2.12
N LEU A 95 12.07 14.77 -0.93
CA LEU A 95 13.35 15.08 -0.32
C LEU A 95 14.52 14.49 -1.12
N ILE A 96 14.40 13.24 -1.54
CA ILE A 96 15.49 12.59 -2.27
C ILE A 96 15.68 13.23 -3.64
N VAL A 97 14.61 13.52 -4.35
CA VAL A 97 14.69 14.18 -5.65
C VAL A 97 15.30 15.59 -5.52
N LYS A 98 14.91 16.32 -4.46
CA LYS A 98 15.38 17.69 -4.25
C LYS A 98 16.85 17.75 -3.85
N PHE A 99 17.30 16.87 -2.95
CA PHE A 99 18.61 16.98 -2.32
C PHE A 99 19.67 16.03 -2.89
N THR A 100 19.31 15.18 -3.84
CA THR A 100 20.28 14.27 -4.49
C THR A 100 20.12 14.35 -5.99
N LYS A 101 21.11 13.76 -6.69
CA LYS A 101 21.08 13.66 -8.16
C LYS A 101 20.58 12.28 -8.63
N ILE A 102 19.98 11.52 -7.74
CA ILE A 102 19.48 10.19 -8.07
C ILE A 102 18.29 10.34 -9.03
N ASN A 103 18.25 9.48 -10.05
CA ASN A 103 17.18 9.47 -11.04
C ASN A 103 15.82 9.32 -10.35
N PHE A 104 14.82 10.05 -10.85
CA PHE A 104 13.47 10.04 -10.29
C PHE A 104 12.89 8.63 -10.18
N TYR A 105 13.04 7.82 -11.23
CA TYR A 105 12.46 6.48 -11.25
C TYR A 105 13.17 5.52 -10.31
N ILE A 106 14.48 5.64 -10.17
CA ILE A 106 15.25 4.86 -9.19
C ILE A 106 14.84 5.27 -7.79
N THR A 107 14.70 6.56 -7.52
CA THR A 107 14.22 7.07 -6.23
C THR A 107 12.84 6.50 -5.92
N LYS A 108 11.93 6.50 -6.90
CA LYS A 108 10.58 5.98 -6.72
C LYS A 108 10.59 4.50 -6.33
N LEU A 109 11.45 3.69 -6.95
CA LEU A 109 11.60 2.28 -6.60
C LEU A 109 12.12 2.10 -5.17
N LEU A 110 13.12 2.88 -4.78
CA LEU A 110 13.67 2.82 -3.42
C LEU A 110 12.62 3.19 -2.38
N VAL A 111 11.85 4.24 -2.64
CA VAL A 111 10.81 4.70 -1.72
C VAL A 111 9.67 3.67 -1.62
N ILE A 112 9.27 3.08 -2.74
CA ILE A 112 8.27 2.00 -2.73
C ILE A 112 8.73 0.86 -1.84
N GLY A 113 10.00 0.46 -1.93
CA GLY A 113 10.56 -0.59 -1.07
C GLY A 113 10.51 -0.21 0.40
N ILE A 114 10.90 1.01 0.75
CA ILE A 114 10.87 1.49 2.13
C ILE A 114 9.44 1.50 2.68
N VAL A 115 8.49 2.02 1.91
CA VAL A 115 7.08 2.11 2.32
C VAL A 115 6.45 0.73 2.40
N PHE A 116 6.87 -0.21 1.54
CA PHE A 116 6.42 -1.60 1.62
C PHE A 116 6.75 -2.20 2.99
N PHE A 117 7.98 -2.03 3.46
CA PHE A 117 8.36 -2.53 4.80
C PHE A 117 7.56 -1.83 5.90
N TRP A 118 7.37 -0.52 5.81
CA TRP A 118 6.51 0.23 6.73
C TRP A 118 5.12 -0.39 6.82
N ASN A 119 4.47 -0.58 5.67
CA ASN A 119 3.12 -1.10 5.61
C ASN A 119 3.04 -2.54 6.15
N PHE A 120 4.02 -3.37 5.77
CA PHE A 120 4.01 -4.78 6.20
C PHE A 120 4.17 -4.90 7.71
N TYR A 121 5.20 -4.27 8.29
CA TYR A 121 5.47 -4.46 9.71
C TYR A 121 4.42 -3.85 10.60
N LEU A 122 3.92 -2.66 10.27
CA LEU A 122 2.87 -2.05 11.08
C LEU A 122 1.57 -2.84 10.99
N ASN A 123 1.21 -3.33 9.83
CA ASN A 123 0.02 -4.16 9.71
C ASN A 123 0.20 -5.52 10.37
N TYR A 124 1.39 -6.11 10.26
CA TYR A 124 1.70 -7.37 10.94
C TYR A 124 1.50 -7.23 12.45
N PHE A 125 2.07 -6.19 13.06
CA PHE A 125 2.06 -6.07 14.52
C PHE A 125 0.81 -5.40 15.08
N PHE A 126 0.20 -4.44 14.37
CA PHE A 126 -0.87 -3.62 14.94
C PHE A 126 -2.24 -3.90 14.35
N THR A 127 -2.34 -4.26 13.08
CA THR A 127 -3.65 -4.45 12.44
C THR A 127 -4.13 -5.88 12.55
N PHE A 128 -3.29 -6.85 12.20
CA PHE A 128 -3.70 -8.25 12.01
C PHE A 128 -3.14 -9.21 13.08
N HIS A 129 -2.44 -8.71 14.04
CA HIS A 129 -1.95 -9.48 15.18
C HIS A 129 -2.12 -8.67 16.48
#